data_a5256c63d89ec474e212dc7df37d15bd
#
_entry.id   a5256c63d89ec474e212dc7df37d15bd
#
_cell.length_a   1.000
_cell.length_b   1.000
_cell.length_c   1.000
_cell.angle_alpha   90.00
_cell.angle_beta   90.00
_cell.angle_gamma   90.00
#
_symmetry.space_group_name_H-M   'P 1'
#
loop_
_entity.id
_entity.type
_entity.pdbx_description
1 polymer ?
#
loop_
_entity_poly.entity_id
_entity_poly.type
_entity_poly.pdbx_seq_one_letter_code
_entity_poly.pdbx_strand_id
1 'polypeptide(L)'
;MFTGIIQTQATVESVTNTDGIMRLIIAVNTPYVAQLNLGASIAINGCCLTVVKVVETANNDQAQVYFDVIDETLALTNLGKLKQGSLVNYERSVTFGTELGGHIVSGHIHCVASIEQIVKQQNNVKMQLSIPKQWQKYVLYKGFVAINGASLTVGNVDEHGFWLHLIPETLAITNLSAAQLGDTLNIEVDQQTYTIINTVESYLSQQG
;
A
#
# COMPACT_ATOMS: atom_id res chain seq x y z
N MET A 1 -11.35 -0.37 5.38
CA MET A 1 -10.81 1.00 5.42
C MET A 1 -9.61 1.05 6.36
N PHE A 2 -8.63 1.91 6.05
CA PHE A 2 -7.33 2.02 6.70
C PHE A 2 -6.98 3.50 6.91
N THR A 3 -5.93 3.78 7.65
CA THR A 3 -5.45 5.15 7.92
C THR A 3 -4.24 5.53 7.08
N GLY A 4 -3.59 4.55 6.47
CA GLY A 4 -2.28 4.71 5.84
C GLY A 4 -1.12 4.86 6.84
N ILE A 5 -1.35 4.52 8.09
CA ILE A 5 -0.30 4.44 9.12
C ILE A 5 0.10 2.97 9.24
N ILE A 6 1.23 2.64 8.66
CA ILE A 6 1.77 1.28 8.69
C ILE A 6 2.05 0.88 10.13
N GLN A 7 1.51 -0.27 10.55
CA GLN A 7 1.67 -0.77 11.91
C GLN A 7 2.98 -1.54 12.09
N THR A 8 3.37 -2.28 11.06
CA THR A 8 4.62 -3.07 11.04
C THR A 8 4.97 -3.49 9.62
N GLN A 9 6.19 -3.97 9.45
CA GLN A 9 6.55 -4.79 8.31
C GLN A 9 6.33 -6.27 8.66
N ALA A 10 5.85 -7.02 7.69
CA ALA A 10 5.67 -8.47 7.78
C ALA A 10 6.46 -9.16 6.67
N THR A 11 6.75 -10.44 6.85
CA THR A 11 7.54 -11.21 5.90
C THR A 11 6.66 -12.18 5.14
N VAL A 12 6.82 -12.25 3.83
CA VAL A 12 6.21 -13.30 3.01
C VAL A 12 6.86 -14.63 3.33
N GLU A 13 6.10 -15.57 3.88
CA GLU A 13 6.57 -16.90 4.20
C GLU A 13 6.48 -17.84 3.02
N SER A 14 5.38 -17.78 2.28
CA SER A 14 5.25 -18.53 1.03
C SER A 14 4.25 -17.89 0.07
N VAL A 15 4.42 -18.21 -1.21
CA VAL A 15 3.52 -17.87 -2.30
C VAL A 15 3.28 -19.12 -3.12
N THR A 16 2.01 -19.50 -3.32
CA THR A 16 1.62 -20.65 -4.16
C THR A 16 0.49 -20.24 -5.08
N ASN A 17 0.60 -20.59 -6.38
CA ASN A 17 -0.42 -20.32 -7.37
C ASN A 17 -1.17 -21.61 -7.70
N THR A 18 -2.50 -21.58 -7.62
CA THR A 18 -3.37 -22.71 -7.94
C THR A 18 -4.66 -22.19 -8.56
N ASP A 19 -4.95 -22.62 -9.78
CA ASP A 19 -6.22 -22.34 -10.48
C ASP A 19 -6.61 -20.86 -10.54
N GLY A 20 -5.65 -19.96 -10.84
CA GLY A 20 -5.90 -18.52 -10.95
C GLY A 20 -5.99 -17.77 -9.60
N ILE A 21 -5.68 -18.47 -8.51
CA ILE A 21 -5.61 -17.86 -7.16
C ILE A 21 -4.19 -17.97 -6.63
N MET A 22 -3.62 -16.85 -6.19
CA MET A 22 -2.36 -16.84 -5.45
C MET A 22 -2.66 -16.92 -3.96
N ARG A 23 -2.26 -18.03 -3.32
CA ARG A 23 -2.22 -18.11 -1.86
C ARG A 23 -0.97 -17.43 -1.34
N LEU A 24 -1.16 -16.38 -0.57
CA LEU A 24 -0.10 -15.61 0.09
C LEU A 24 -0.13 -15.90 1.59
N ILE A 25 1.01 -16.32 2.16
CA ILE A 25 1.17 -16.55 3.60
C ILE A 25 2.17 -15.52 4.12
N ILE A 26 1.72 -14.73 5.10
CA ILE A 26 2.50 -13.66 5.73
C ILE A 26 2.81 -14.05 7.17
N ALA A 27 4.08 -13.98 7.56
CA ALA A 27 4.52 -14.11 8.94
C ALA A 27 4.56 -12.70 9.57
N VAL A 28 3.91 -12.55 10.72
CA VAL A 28 3.86 -11.30 11.49
C VAL A 28 3.88 -11.61 12.99
N ASN A 29 4.39 -10.68 13.81
CA ASN A 29 4.40 -10.88 15.26
C ASN A 29 2.99 -10.98 15.84
N THR A 30 2.79 -11.89 16.79
CA THR A 30 1.48 -12.27 17.38
C THR A 30 0.64 -11.07 17.87
N PRO A 31 1.18 -9.99 18.46
CA PRO A 31 0.37 -8.84 18.84
C PRO A 31 -0.45 -8.22 17.70
N TYR A 32 0.05 -8.31 16.46
CA TYR A 32 -0.65 -7.76 15.29
C TYR A 32 -1.82 -8.63 14.79
N VAL A 33 -1.98 -9.85 15.30
CA VAL A 33 -3.12 -10.73 15.01
C VAL A 33 -4.06 -10.90 16.19
N ALA A 34 -3.82 -10.24 17.33
CA ALA A 34 -4.67 -10.32 18.51
C ALA A 34 -6.13 -10.01 18.14
N GLN A 35 -7.07 -10.90 18.48
CA GLN A 35 -8.49 -10.77 18.17
C GLN A 35 -8.79 -10.62 16.66
N LEU A 36 -7.94 -11.12 15.80
CA LEU A 36 -8.16 -11.09 14.35
C LEU A 36 -9.13 -12.20 13.97
N ASN A 37 -10.28 -11.82 13.40
CA ASN A 37 -11.30 -12.75 12.95
C ASN A 37 -11.06 -13.18 11.49
N LEU A 38 -11.48 -14.39 11.14
CA LEU A 38 -11.60 -14.80 9.74
C LEU A 38 -12.56 -13.85 9.01
N GLY A 39 -12.25 -13.49 7.78
CA GLY A 39 -12.98 -12.49 7.01
C GLY A 39 -12.60 -11.03 7.32
N ALA A 40 -11.73 -10.78 8.31
CA ALA A 40 -11.21 -9.43 8.55
C ALA A 40 -10.36 -8.94 7.37
N SER A 41 -10.28 -7.62 7.22
CA SER A 41 -9.46 -6.98 6.19
C SER A 41 -8.11 -6.53 6.76
N ILE A 42 -7.05 -6.81 6.01
CA ILE A 42 -5.69 -6.34 6.27
C ILE A 42 -5.15 -5.74 4.97
N ALA A 43 -4.49 -4.59 5.05
CA ALA A 43 -3.77 -4.02 3.93
C ALA A 43 -2.34 -4.59 3.89
N ILE A 44 -2.02 -5.28 2.80
CA ILE A 44 -0.68 -5.77 2.48
C ILE A 44 -0.12 -4.93 1.32
N ASN A 45 0.95 -4.19 1.57
CA ASN A 45 1.42 -3.15 0.65
C ASN A 45 0.27 -2.24 0.15
N GLY A 46 -0.63 -1.87 1.07
CA GLY A 46 -1.80 -1.05 0.78
C GLY A 46 -2.97 -1.76 0.11
N CYS A 47 -2.79 -2.98 -0.38
CA CYS A 47 -3.88 -3.75 -0.97
C CYS A 47 -4.72 -4.43 0.11
N CYS A 48 -6.02 -4.13 0.15
CA CYS A 48 -6.97 -4.74 1.07
C CYS A 48 -7.18 -6.22 0.73
N LEU A 49 -6.76 -7.10 1.63
CA LEU A 49 -6.92 -8.56 1.49
C LEU A 49 -7.77 -9.11 2.63
N THR A 50 -8.55 -10.13 2.32
CA THR A 50 -9.39 -10.83 3.30
C THR A 50 -8.62 -11.98 3.95
N VAL A 51 -8.61 -12.02 5.27
CA VAL A 51 -8.00 -13.09 6.06
C VAL A 51 -8.82 -14.38 5.91
N VAL A 52 -8.20 -15.42 5.37
CA VAL A 52 -8.86 -16.73 5.19
C VAL A 52 -8.44 -17.76 6.25
N LYS A 53 -7.28 -17.57 6.89
CA LYS A 53 -6.79 -18.41 7.97
C LYS A 53 -5.75 -17.68 8.79
N VAL A 54 -5.69 -17.96 10.10
CA VAL A 54 -4.62 -17.53 11.00
C VAL A 54 -4.10 -18.75 11.75
N VAL A 55 -2.78 -18.88 11.85
CA VAL A 55 -2.11 -19.95 12.60
C VAL A 55 -1.02 -19.33 13.46
N GLU A 56 -1.13 -19.44 14.78
CA GLU A 56 -0.07 -19.04 15.69
C GLU A 56 1.03 -20.09 15.70
N THR A 57 2.29 -19.66 15.72
CA THR A 57 3.43 -20.58 15.83
C THR A 57 3.55 -21.15 17.22
N ALA A 58 4.23 -22.29 17.35
CA ALA A 58 4.35 -23.02 18.62
C ALA A 58 4.95 -22.19 19.78
N ASN A 59 5.76 -21.18 19.47
CA ASN A 59 6.38 -20.29 20.46
C ASN A 59 5.53 -19.03 20.76
N ASN A 60 4.36 -18.87 20.13
CA ASN A 60 3.45 -17.73 20.25
C ASN A 60 4.08 -16.34 19.94
N ASP A 61 5.28 -16.28 19.37
CA ASP A 61 5.95 -15.02 19.02
C ASP A 61 5.51 -14.49 17.65
N GLN A 62 5.15 -15.41 16.74
CA GLN A 62 4.72 -15.08 15.38
C GLN A 62 3.43 -15.82 15.03
N ALA A 63 2.72 -15.29 14.05
CA ALA A 63 1.55 -15.89 13.45
C ALA A 63 1.67 -15.85 11.94
N GLN A 64 1.12 -16.86 11.30
CA GLN A 64 0.92 -16.93 9.86
C GLN A 64 -0.49 -16.45 9.52
N VAL A 65 -0.60 -15.47 8.64
CA VAL A 65 -1.88 -14.97 8.11
C VAL A 65 -1.97 -15.35 6.64
N TYR A 66 -3.06 -15.96 6.25
CA TYR A 66 -3.30 -16.50 4.91
C TYR A 66 -4.28 -15.62 4.15
N PHE A 67 -3.96 -15.37 2.90
CA PHE A 67 -4.79 -14.62 1.96
C PHE A 67 -4.89 -15.38 0.64
N ASP A 68 -6.04 -15.26 -0.01
CA ASP A 68 -6.27 -15.71 -1.38
C ASP A 68 -6.42 -14.47 -2.28
N VAL A 69 -5.49 -14.31 -3.22
CA VAL A 69 -5.39 -13.14 -4.09
C VAL A 69 -5.76 -13.55 -5.52
N ILE A 70 -6.76 -12.89 -6.09
CA ILE A 70 -7.25 -13.16 -7.44
C ILE A 70 -6.42 -12.48 -8.52
N ASP A 71 -6.49 -12.96 -9.75
CA ASP A 71 -5.71 -12.49 -10.90
C ASP A 71 -5.86 -10.97 -11.16
N GLU A 72 -7.07 -10.42 -11.02
CA GLU A 72 -7.32 -8.99 -11.18
C GLU A 72 -6.48 -8.15 -10.21
N THR A 73 -6.43 -8.56 -8.94
CA THR A 73 -5.61 -7.90 -7.91
C THR A 73 -4.12 -8.02 -8.23
N LEU A 74 -3.68 -9.19 -8.71
CA LEU A 74 -2.28 -9.40 -9.11
C LEU A 74 -1.88 -8.55 -10.30
N ALA A 75 -2.78 -8.33 -11.26
CA ALA A 75 -2.53 -7.51 -12.43
C ALA A 75 -2.39 -6.01 -12.10
N LEU A 76 -3.11 -5.52 -11.08
CA LEU A 76 -3.14 -4.11 -10.69
C LEU A 76 -2.11 -3.74 -9.63
N THR A 77 -1.47 -4.73 -8.98
CA THR A 77 -0.61 -4.49 -7.81
C THR A 77 0.78 -5.09 -7.96
N ASN A 78 1.68 -4.71 -7.06
CA ASN A 78 3.00 -5.34 -6.97
C ASN A 78 2.98 -6.70 -6.23
N LEU A 79 1.81 -7.18 -5.78
CA LEU A 79 1.70 -8.44 -5.04
C LEU A 79 2.13 -9.65 -5.86
N GLY A 80 1.90 -9.63 -7.18
CA GLY A 80 2.33 -10.69 -8.09
C GLY A 80 3.85 -10.88 -8.21
N LYS A 81 4.64 -9.91 -7.71
CA LYS A 81 6.11 -9.96 -7.68
C LYS A 81 6.68 -10.47 -6.34
N LEU A 82 5.81 -10.68 -5.35
CA LEU A 82 6.22 -11.16 -4.03
C LEU A 82 6.76 -12.58 -4.11
N LYS A 83 7.77 -12.84 -3.31
CA LYS A 83 8.40 -14.15 -3.13
C LYS A 83 8.71 -14.38 -1.66
N GLN A 84 9.00 -15.61 -1.28
CA GLN A 84 9.45 -15.92 0.07
C GLN A 84 10.59 -15.00 0.50
N GLY A 85 10.49 -14.44 1.70
CA GLY A 85 11.44 -13.48 2.27
C GLY A 85 11.17 -12.02 1.87
N SER A 86 10.22 -11.72 0.96
CA SER A 86 9.83 -10.33 0.67
C SER A 86 9.27 -9.66 1.93
N LEU A 87 9.63 -8.40 2.16
CA LEU A 87 9.04 -7.58 3.20
C LEU A 87 7.83 -6.81 2.63
N VAL A 88 6.73 -6.81 3.38
CA VAL A 88 5.50 -6.09 3.03
C VAL A 88 5.06 -5.18 4.16
N ASN A 89 4.48 -4.04 3.84
CA ASN A 89 3.80 -3.18 4.79
C ASN A 89 2.50 -3.84 5.23
N TYR A 90 2.22 -3.80 6.52
CA TYR A 90 1.06 -4.42 7.15
C TYR A 90 0.28 -3.39 7.95
N GLU A 91 -1.01 -3.27 7.69
CA GLU A 91 -1.94 -2.44 8.44
C GLU A 91 -3.28 -3.17 8.59
N ARG A 92 -3.83 -3.26 9.80
CA ARG A 92 -5.18 -3.77 10.05
C ARG A 92 -6.22 -2.69 9.75
N SER A 93 -7.40 -3.12 9.37
CA SER A 93 -8.52 -2.20 9.20
C SER A 93 -8.81 -1.41 10.49
N VAL A 94 -9.26 -0.17 10.31
CA VAL A 94 -9.62 0.72 11.42
C VAL A 94 -10.82 0.19 12.20
N THR A 95 -10.87 0.52 13.48
CA THR A 95 -12.03 0.33 14.36
C THR A 95 -12.63 1.68 14.74
N PHE A 96 -13.84 1.70 15.28
CA PHE A 96 -14.40 2.93 15.84
C PHE A 96 -13.51 3.45 16.97
N GLY A 97 -13.17 4.73 16.92
CA GLY A 97 -12.27 5.37 17.88
C GLY A 97 -10.79 5.33 17.51
N THR A 98 -10.41 4.71 16.39
CA THR A 98 -9.04 4.79 15.88
C THR A 98 -8.70 6.22 15.48
N GLU A 99 -7.53 6.72 15.91
CA GLU A 99 -6.99 8.02 15.48
C GLU A 99 -6.60 7.96 14.00
N LEU A 100 -7.02 8.95 13.21
CA LEU A 100 -6.68 9.08 11.79
C LEU A 100 -5.42 9.94 11.63
N GLY A 101 -4.24 9.36 11.86
CA GLY A 101 -2.96 10.07 11.71
C GLY A 101 -2.53 10.33 10.27
N GLY A 102 -3.10 9.62 9.30
CA GLY A 102 -2.86 9.79 7.86
C GLY A 102 -4.06 10.39 7.12
N HIS A 103 -4.57 9.68 6.13
CA HIS A 103 -5.83 9.98 5.45
C HIS A 103 -6.67 8.70 5.31
N ILE A 104 -7.90 8.82 4.83
CA ILE A 104 -8.76 7.65 4.62
C ILE A 104 -8.26 6.87 3.40
N VAL A 105 -7.79 5.64 3.63
CA VAL A 105 -7.31 4.72 2.61
C VAL A 105 -8.28 3.55 2.50
N SER A 106 -8.71 3.22 1.29
CA SER A 106 -9.67 2.13 1.05
C SER A 106 -8.99 0.76 0.99
N GLY A 107 -7.74 0.72 0.55
CA GLY A 107 -7.00 -0.49 0.21
C GLY A 107 -7.24 -0.94 -1.23
N HIS A 108 -7.79 -0.08 -2.09
CA HIS A 108 -8.05 -0.36 -3.50
C HIS A 108 -6.98 0.32 -4.36
N ILE A 109 -6.03 -0.47 -4.80
CA ILE A 109 -4.91 0.03 -5.58
C ILE A 109 -5.38 0.47 -6.97
N HIS A 110 -5.02 1.68 -7.36
CA HIS A 110 -5.38 2.26 -8.66
C HIS A 110 -4.36 1.94 -9.74
N CYS A 111 -3.08 1.94 -9.40
CA CYS A 111 -1.98 1.61 -10.31
C CYS A 111 -0.71 1.27 -9.52
N VAL A 112 0.34 0.93 -10.24
CA VAL A 112 1.71 0.86 -9.70
C VAL A 112 2.53 2.02 -10.23
N ALA A 113 3.40 2.56 -9.38
CA ALA A 113 4.43 3.52 -9.76
C ALA A 113 5.78 2.83 -9.91
N SER A 114 6.62 3.36 -10.80
CA SER A 114 8.03 3.01 -10.87
C SER A 114 8.89 4.05 -10.14
N ILE A 115 9.91 3.59 -9.44
CA ILE A 115 10.89 4.48 -8.80
C ILE A 115 11.91 4.92 -9.86
N GLU A 116 11.91 6.21 -10.18
CA GLU A 116 12.79 6.79 -11.20
C GLU A 116 14.07 7.37 -10.60
N GLN A 117 13.99 7.91 -9.37
CA GLN A 117 15.15 8.48 -8.68
C GLN A 117 15.03 8.26 -7.17
N ILE A 118 16.18 8.04 -6.53
CA ILE A 118 16.32 8.02 -5.07
C ILE A 118 17.49 8.92 -4.70
N VAL A 119 17.25 9.97 -3.92
CA VAL A 119 18.27 10.89 -3.42
C VAL A 119 18.34 10.77 -1.90
N LYS A 120 19.39 10.13 -1.40
CA LYS A 120 19.62 10.01 0.04
C LYS A 120 20.29 11.27 0.57
N GLN A 121 19.73 11.86 1.61
CA GLN A 121 20.28 12.99 2.36
C GLN A 121 20.51 12.56 3.82
N GLN A 122 21.20 13.38 4.58
CA GLN A 122 21.60 13.02 5.95
C GLN A 122 20.41 12.57 6.84
N ASN A 123 19.26 13.23 6.72
CA ASN A 123 18.10 13.00 7.58
C ASN A 123 16.80 12.70 6.80
N ASN A 124 16.86 12.51 5.49
CA ASN A 124 15.69 12.17 4.69
C ASN A 124 16.08 11.46 3.39
N VAL A 125 15.10 10.82 2.78
CA VAL A 125 15.21 10.27 1.43
C VAL A 125 14.17 10.94 0.55
N LYS A 126 14.60 11.47 -0.60
CA LYS A 126 13.68 11.92 -1.65
C LYS A 126 13.55 10.82 -2.68
N MET A 127 12.33 10.56 -3.10
CA MET A 127 12.02 9.53 -4.08
C MET A 127 11.13 10.13 -5.17
N GLN A 128 11.55 9.99 -6.43
CA GLN A 128 10.71 10.37 -7.58
C GLN A 128 10.00 9.13 -8.10
N LEU A 129 8.69 9.24 -8.24
CA LEU A 129 7.83 8.17 -8.73
C LEU A 129 7.16 8.59 -10.04
N SER A 130 7.21 7.70 -11.03
CA SER A 130 6.45 7.81 -12.27
C SER A 130 5.21 6.93 -12.20
N ILE A 131 4.06 7.46 -12.61
CA ILE A 131 2.78 6.75 -12.68
C ILE A 131 2.15 6.90 -14.08
N PRO A 132 1.25 5.98 -14.48
CA PRO A 132 0.54 6.10 -15.74
C PRO A 132 -0.19 7.45 -15.85
N LYS A 133 -0.11 8.07 -17.04
CA LYS A 133 -0.57 9.44 -17.29
C LYS A 133 -2.02 9.70 -16.84
N GLN A 134 -2.90 8.72 -16.96
CA GLN A 134 -4.30 8.83 -16.56
C GLN A 134 -4.50 9.08 -15.05
N TRP A 135 -3.52 8.70 -14.22
CA TRP A 135 -3.57 8.86 -12.76
C TRP A 135 -2.89 10.15 -12.27
N GLN A 136 -2.07 10.81 -13.11
CA GLN A 136 -1.32 12.02 -12.72
C GLN A 136 -2.25 13.16 -12.26
N LYS A 137 -3.42 13.32 -12.87
CA LYS A 137 -4.38 14.36 -12.52
C LYS A 137 -4.92 14.27 -11.08
N TYR A 138 -4.80 13.11 -10.44
CA TYR A 138 -5.23 12.90 -9.05
C TYR A 138 -4.11 13.11 -8.03
N VAL A 139 -2.87 13.33 -8.48
CA VAL A 139 -1.71 13.54 -7.61
C VAL A 139 -1.40 15.03 -7.57
N LEU A 140 -1.83 15.69 -6.49
CA LEU A 140 -1.73 17.14 -6.35
C LEU A 140 -0.62 17.51 -5.38
N TYR A 141 0.14 18.57 -5.68
CA TYR A 141 1.16 19.12 -4.78
C TYR A 141 0.57 19.40 -3.40
N LYS A 142 1.22 18.88 -2.34
CA LYS A 142 0.76 18.93 -0.94
C LYS A 142 -0.55 18.15 -0.65
N GLY A 143 -1.09 17.41 -1.62
CA GLY A 143 -2.16 16.44 -1.39
C GLY A 143 -1.63 15.15 -0.77
N PHE A 144 -2.52 14.20 -0.52
CA PHE A 144 -2.20 12.88 -0.02
C PHE A 144 -2.10 11.86 -1.15
N VAL A 145 -1.29 10.85 -0.92
CA VAL A 145 -1.24 9.62 -1.73
C VAL A 145 -0.84 8.46 -0.82
N ALA A 146 -1.42 7.28 -1.02
CA ALA A 146 -0.96 6.08 -0.32
C ALA A 146 0.01 5.29 -1.20
N ILE A 147 1.22 5.03 -0.69
CA ILE A 147 2.32 4.33 -1.35
C ILE A 147 2.62 3.06 -0.59
N ASN A 148 2.40 1.89 -1.22
CA ASN A 148 2.43 0.61 -0.51
C ASN A 148 1.66 0.69 0.82
N GLY A 149 0.53 1.41 0.82
CA GLY A 149 -0.33 1.63 1.97
C GLY A 149 0.09 2.77 2.90
N ALA A 150 1.30 3.30 2.81
CA ALA A 150 1.72 4.43 3.64
C ALA A 150 1.13 5.75 3.14
N SER A 151 0.41 6.47 3.99
CA SER A 151 -0.10 7.82 3.73
C SER A 151 1.05 8.80 3.67
N LEU A 152 1.28 9.41 2.51
CA LEU A 152 2.38 10.34 2.29
C LEU A 152 1.88 11.65 1.67
N THR A 153 2.60 12.72 1.97
CA THR A 153 2.36 14.02 1.34
C THR A 153 3.10 14.10 0.01
N VAL A 154 2.39 14.48 -1.04
CA VAL A 154 2.96 14.71 -2.36
C VAL A 154 3.86 15.94 -2.33
N GLY A 155 5.09 15.78 -2.79
CA GLY A 155 6.03 16.88 -3.05
C GLY A 155 5.79 17.54 -4.42
N ASN A 156 6.87 17.96 -5.08
CA ASN A 156 6.77 18.54 -6.43
C ASN A 156 6.17 17.54 -7.41
N VAL A 157 5.32 18.03 -8.30
CA VAL A 157 4.71 17.26 -9.39
C VAL A 157 5.18 17.88 -10.71
N ASP A 158 5.63 17.07 -11.64
CA ASP A 158 6.11 17.48 -12.97
C ASP A 158 5.63 16.48 -14.04
N GLU A 159 6.06 16.67 -15.28
CA GLU A 159 5.69 15.80 -16.41
C GLU A 159 6.23 14.36 -16.29
N HIS A 160 7.23 14.13 -15.43
CA HIS A 160 7.84 12.81 -15.19
C HIS A 160 7.19 12.07 -14.02
N GLY A 161 6.38 12.76 -13.20
CA GLY A 161 5.70 12.18 -12.05
C GLY A 161 5.68 13.09 -10.83
N PHE A 162 5.97 12.56 -9.65
CA PHE A 162 5.95 13.32 -8.41
C PHE A 162 7.03 12.88 -7.43
N TRP A 163 7.36 13.79 -6.52
CA TRP A 163 8.35 13.55 -5.49
C TRP A 163 7.71 13.26 -4.14
N LEU A 164 8.35 12.37 -3.39
CA LEU A 164 8.10 12.12 -1.99
C LEU A 164 9.30 12.54 -1.16
N HIS A 165 9.03 12.95 0.08
CA HIS A 165 10.06 13.26 1.08
C HIS A 165 9.83 12.34 2.28
N LEU A 166 10.68 11.32 2.44
CA LEU A 166 10.54 10.29 3.46
C LEU A 166 11.40 10.65 4.67
N ILE A 167 10.75 10.79 5.81
CA ILE A 167 11.42 11.03 7.10
C ILE A 167 11.94 9.72 7.69
N PRO A 168 12.90 9.74 8.64
CA PRO A 168 13.47 8.54 9.22
C PRO A 168 12.43 7.57 9.80
N GLU A 169 11.40 8.09 10.45
CA GLU A 169 10.33 7.27 11.03
C GLU A 169 9.59 6.46 9.95
N THR A 170 9.21 7.11 8.85
CA THR A 170 8.57 6.42 7.71
C THR A 170 9.46 5.31 7.15
N LEU A 171 10.75 5.59 7.02
CA LEU A 171 11.72 4.60 6.52
C LEU A 171 11.90 3.43 7.49
N ALA A 172 11.82 3.68 8.79
CA ALA A 172 11.99 2.64 9.82
C ALA A 172 10.83 1.64 9.85
N ILE A 173 9.59 2.14 9.69
CA ILE A 173 8.39 1.30 9.85
C ILE A 173 7.84 0.75 8.52
N THR A 174 8.35 1.21 7.35
CA THR A 174 7.85 0.78 6.04
C THR A 174 8.93 0.07 5.22
N ASN A 175 8.49 -0.73 4.25
CA ASN A 175 9.38 -1.38 3.29
C ASN A 175 9.99 -0.41 2.25
N LEU A 176 9.65 0.89 2.32
CA LEU A 176 10.21 1.92 1.43
C LEU A 176 11.72 2.14 1.67
N SER A 177 12.24 1.80 2.85
CA SER A 177 13.68 1.87 3.15
C SER A 177 14.53 0.92 2.31
N ALA A 178 13.95 -0.23 1.93
CA ALA A 178 14.62 -1.27 1.12
C ALA A 178 14.39 -1.07 -0.38
N ALA A 179 13.55 -0.12 -0.78
CA ALA A 179 13.18 0.11 -2.17
C ALA A 179 14.37 0.60 -3.00
N GLN A 180 14.44 0.13 -4.24
CA GLN A 180 15.53 0.40 -5.19
C GLN A 180 14.99 1.06 -6.46
N LEU A 181 15.91 1.64 -7.23
CA LEU A 181 15.61 2.20 -8.55
C LEU A 181 14.97 1.12 -9.45
N GLY A 182 13.87 1.43 -10.09
CA GLY A 182 13.11 0.52 -10.95
C GLY A 182 12.13 -0.39 -10.22
N ASP A 183 12.13 -0.41 -8.88
CA ASP A 183 11.08 -1.12 -8.14
C ASP A 183 9.71 -0.50 -8.38
N THR A 184 8.67 -1.32 -8.21
CA THR A 184 7.28 -0.89 -8.36
C THR A 184 6.59 -0.81 -7.00
N LEU A 185 5.85 0.28 -6.78
CA LEU A 185 5.09 0.56 -5.56
C LEU A 185 3.60 0.67 -5.88
N ASN A 186 2.76 0.09 -5.05
CA ASN A 186 1.31 0.24 -5.17
C ASN A 186 0.89 1.68 -4.86
N ILE A 187 0.00 2.22 -5.69
CA ILE A 187 -0.54 3.58 -5.56
C ILE A 187 -2.04 3.53 -5.36
N GLU A 188 -2.49 4.15 -4.28
CA GLU A 188 -3.87 4.54 -4.11
C GLU A 188 -3.92 6.07 -4.05
N VAL A 189 -4.64 6.70 -5.00
CA VAL A 189 -4.85 8.15 -4.98
C VAL A 189 -5.90 8.51 -3.93
N ASP A 190 -5.84 9.74 -3.38
CA ASP A 190 -6.78 10.19 -2.38
C ASP A 190 -8.23 10.13 -2.91
N GLN A 191 -9.10 9.44 -2.17
CA GLN A 191 -10.47 9.17 -2.58
C GLN A 191 -11.31 10.44 -2.74
N GLN A 192 -11.05 11.48 -1.96
CA GLN A 192 -11.75 12.75 -2.09
C GLN A 192 -11.35 13.45 -3.39
N THR A 193 -10.05 13.54 -3.66
CA THR A 193 -9.51 14.09 -4.91
C THR A 193 -10.04 13.33 -6.12
N TYR A 194 -10.03 11.99 -6.06
CA TYR A 194 -10.55 11.13 -7.11
C TYR A 194 -12.04 11.41 -7.40
N THR A 195 -12.85 11.44 -6.36
CA THR A 195 -14.30 11.67 -6.50
C THR A 195 -14.60 13.08 -7.05
N ILE A 196 -13.94 14.12 -6.53
CA ILE A 196 -14.17 15.51 -6.96
C ILE A 196 -13.82 15.67 -8.44
N ILE A 197 -12.62 15.23 -8.85
CA ILE A 197 -12.17 15.39 -10.25
C ILE A 197 -13.11 14.66 -11.20
N ASN A 198 -13.45 13.39 -10.93
CA ASN A 198 -14.33 12.61 -11.80
C ASN A 198 -15.76 13.19 -11.85
N THR A 199 -16.28 13.71 -10.73
CA THR A 199 -17.60 14.34 -10.71
C THR A 199 -17.62 15.60 -11.58
N VAL A 200 -16.59 16.45 -11.49
CA VAL A 200 -16.47 17.67 -12.31
C VAL A 200 -16.32 17.30 -13.78
N GLU A 201 -15.46 16.37 -14.15
CA GLU A 201 -15.29 15.92 -15.53
C GLU A 201 -16.59 15.36 -16.12
N SER A 202 -17.30 14.53 -15.34
CA SER A 202 -18.60 13.96 -15.76
C SER A 202 -19.65 15.05 -15.97
N TYR A 203 -19.70 16.06 -15.09
CA TYR A 203 -20.63 17.18 -15.24
C TYR A 203 -20.35 18.02 -16.49
N LEU A 204 -19.09 18.35 -16.73
CA LEU A 204 -18.68 19.13 -17.90
C LEU A 204 -18.95 18.38 -19.22
N SER A 205 -18.73 17.07 -19.25
CA SER A 205 -18.98 16.24 -20.43
C SER A 205 -20.45 16.11 -20.83
N GLN A 206 -21.39 16.38 -19.89
CA GLN A 206 -22.84 16.36 -20.14
C GLN A 206 -23.39 17.71 -20.67
N GLN A 207 -22.56 18.77 -20.60
CA GLN A 207 -22.98 20.13 -21.04
C GLN A 207 -22.44 20.50 -22.43
N GLY A 208 -21.57 19.71 -23.02
CA GLY A 208 -20.99 19.88 -24.36
C GLY A 208 -21.55 18.87 -25.34
#